data_9de75142d2ed88cfc1893e9f3b7d024d
#
_entry.id   9de75142d2ed88cfc1893e9f3b7d024d
#
_cell.length_a   1.000
_cell.length_b   1.000
_cell.length_c   1.000
_cell.angle_alpha   90.00
_cell.angle_beta   90.00
_cell.angle_gamma   90.00
#
_symmetry.space_group_name_H-M   'P 1'
#
loop_
_entity.id
_entity.type
_entity.pdbx_description
1 polymer ?
#
loop_
_entity_poly.entity_id
_entity_poly.type
_entity_poly.pdbx_seq_one_letter_code
_entity_poly.pdbx_strand_id
1 'polypeptide(L)'
;MKQIKRELEGELRKAAGMYPVVSVVGPRQSGKTTLVRAVFAEKAYVSLENPDIRAYAVEDPRGFLAEHREGAILDEVQRVPDLLSYLQEMVDTDRRAGRFILTGSQHFLMMRDVSQSLAGRTAILTLLPLSL
;
A
#
# COMPACT_ATOMS: atom_id res chain seq x y z
N MET A 1 18.41 8.01 -13.93
CA MET A 1 17.14 7.28 -13.95
C MET A 1 17.26 5.90 -13.34
N LYS A 2 18.14 5.07 -13.86
CA LYS A 2 18.32 3.73 -13.30
C LYS A 2 18.80 3.74 -11.86
N GLN A 3 19.64 4.69 -11.48
CA GLN A 3 20.12 4.79 -10.11
C GLN A 3 19.01 5.17 -9.14
N ILE A 4 18.15 6.12 -9.54
CA ILE A 4 17.02 6.54 -8.71
C ILE A 4 16.08 5.36 -8.48
N LYS A 5 15.80 4.61 -9.52
CA LYS A 5 14.95 3.44 -9.42
C LYS A 5 15.54 2.39 -8.47
N ARG A 6 16.82 2.14 -8.58
CA ARG A 6 17.51 1.18 -7.70
C ARG A 6 17.48 1.63 -6.25
N GLU A 7 17.67 2.93 -6.02
CA GLU A 7 17.59 3.48 -4.67
C GLU A 7 16.21 3.29 -4.07
N LEU A 8 15.17 3.57 -4.86
CA LEU A 8 13.79 3.39 -4.42
C LEU A 8 13.48 1.93 -4.15
N GLU A 9 13.95 1.03 -5.00
CA GLU A 9 13.77 -0.40 -4.77
C GLU A 9 14.44 -0.85 -3.48
N GLY A 10 15.66 -0.35 -3.23
CA GLY A 10 16.37 -0.65 -2.00
C GLY A 10 15.65 -0.14 -0.76
N GLU A 11 15.13 1.09 -0.83
CA GLU A 11 14.35 1.66 0.26
C GLU A 11 13.07 0.87 0.52
N LEU A 12 12.39 0.45 -0.54
CA LEU A 12 11.17 -0.35 -0.42
C LEU A 12 11.45 -1.69 0.25
N ARG A 13 12.51 -2.37 -0.15
CA ARG A 13 12.87 -3.66 0.44
C ARG A 13 13.28 -3.51 1.89
N LYS A 14 13.99 -2.44 2.21
CA LYS A 14 14.39 -2.15 3.59
C LYS A 14 13.17 -1.89 4.46
N ALA A 15 12.24 -1.05 3.97
CA ALA A 15 11.02 -0.75 4.69
C ALA A 15 10.16 -1.99 4.90
N ALA A 16 10.09 -2.87 3.88
CA ALA A 16 9.33 -4.11 3.98
C ALA A 16 9.95 -5.10 4.97
N GLY A 17 11.23 -4.94 5.28
CA GLY A 17 11.89 -5.74 6.31
C GLY A 17 11.69 -5.21 7.72
N MET A 18 11.14 -4.00 7.87
CA MET A 18 11.01 -3.33 9.17
C MET A 18 9.57 -3.07 9.59
N TYR A 19 8.67 -2.85 8.65
CA TYR A 19 7.29 -2.45 8.93
C TYR A 19 6.31 -3.46 8.35
N PRO A 20 5.19 -3.70 9.03
CA PRO A 20 4.16 -4.61 8.48
C PRO A 20 3.49 -4.05 7.24
N VAL A 21 3.46 -2.73 7.10
CA VAL A 21 2.85 -2.08 5.94
C VAL A 21 3.87 -1.12 5.32
N VAL A 22 3.95 -1.12 4.00
CA VAL A 22 4.75 -0.15 3.27
C VAL A 22 3.81 0.61 2.35
N SER A 23 3.78 1.93 2.47
CA SER A 23 2.90 2.79 1.67
C SER A 23 3.73 3.58 0.67
N VAL A 24 3.38 3.49 -0.60
CA VAL A 24 4.03 4.26 -1.65
C VAL A 24 3.01 5.28 -2.16
N VAL A 25 3.33 6.54 -1.97
CA VAL A 25 2.43 7.64 -2.33
C VAL A 25 2.99 8.44 -3.50
N GLY A 26 2.11 9.01 -4.27
CA GLY A 26 2.51 9.85 -5.39
C GLY A 26 1.33 10.09 -6.31
N PRO A 27 1.49 11.01 -7.26
CA PRO A 27 0.43 11.28 -8.21
C PRO A 27 0.23 10.10 -9.17
N ARG A 28 -0.89 10.12 -9.87
CA ARG A 28 -1.13 9.16 -10.93
C ARG A 28 -0.01 9.29 -11.95
N GLN A 29 0.34 8.18 -12.58
CA GLN A 29 1.38 8.16 -13.62
C GLN A 29 2.77 8.47 -13.09
N SER A 30 2.99 8.35 -11.78
CA SER A 30 4.32 8.48 -11.21
C SER A 30 5.11 7.18 -11.27
N GLY A 31 4.48 6.09 -11.69
CA GLY A 31 5.13 4.78 -11.76
C GLY A 31 5.07 3.98 -10.47
N LYS A 32 4.27 4.44 -9.48
CA LYS A 32 4.22 3.75 -8.18
C LYS A 32 3.70 2.31 -8.30
N THR A 33 2.68 2.09 -9.11
CA THR A 33 2.13 0.75 -9.31
C THR A 33 3.15 -0.17 -9.99
N THR A 34 3.80 0.31 -11.03
CA THR A 34 4.83 -0.44 -11.74
C THR A 34 5.98 -0.81 -10.81
N LEU A 35 6.39 0.15 -9.98
CA LEU A 35 7.49 -0.05 -9.05
C LEU A 35 7.16 -1.13 -8.01
N VAL A 36 6.01 -1.03 -7.34
CA VAL A 36 5.69 -1.99 -6.29
C VAL A 36 5.46 -3.39 -6.86
N ARG A 37 4.89 -3.50 -8.06
CA ARG A 37 4.69 -4.81 -8.68
C ARG A 37 6.01 -5.44 -9.10
N ALA A 38 6.99 -4.64 -9.47
CA ALA A 38 8.30 -5.15 -9.82
C ALA A 38 9.08 -5.63 -8.58
N VAL A 39 9.03 -4.84 -7.51
CA VAL A 39 9.76 -5.15 -6.28
C VAL A 39 9.13 -6.31 -5.52
N PHE A 40 7.81 -6.38 -5.50
CA PHE A 40 7.07 -7.40 -4.75
C PHE A 40 6.31 -8.32 -5.70
N ALA A 41 7.02 -8.84 -6.69
CA ALA A 41 6.41 -9.63 -7.77
C ALA A 41 5.71 -10.90 -7.27
N GLU A 42 6.13 -11.45 -6.13
CA GLU A 42 5.53 -12.66 -5.58
C GLU A 42 4.26 -12.39 -4.78
N LYS A 43 3.94 -11.14 -4.47
CA LYS A 43 2.71 -10.81 -3.75
C LYS A 43 1.51 -10.74 -4.68
N ALA A 44 0.35 -11.09 -4.15
CA ALA A 44 -0.90 -10.90 -4.87
C ALA A 44 -1.11 -9.41 -5.14
N TYR A 45 -1.57 -9.10 -6.33
CA TYR A 45 -1.86 -7.71 -6.71
C TYR A 45 -3.37 -7.51 -6.76
N VAL A 46 -3.85 -6.50 -6.04
CA VAL A 46 -5.28 -6.20 -5.96
C VAL A 46 -5.47 -4.71 -6.26
N SER A 47 -6.24 -4.43 -7.32
CA SER A 47 -6.52 -3.04 -7.70
C SER A 47 -7.88 -2.62 -7.15
N LEU A 48 -7.88 -1.61 -6.30
CA LEU A 48 -9.13 -1.07 -5.75
C LEU A 48 -9.79 -0.09 -6.72
N GLU A 49 -9.19 0.14 -7.89
CA GLU A 49 -9.85 0.85 -8.97
C GLU A 49 -10.82 -0.05 -9.73
N ASN A 50 -10.64 -1.36 -9.65
CA ASN A 50 -11.56 -2.32 -10.27
C ASN A 50 -12.91 -2.24 -9.56
N PRO A 51 -14.01 -1.96 -10.26
CA PRO A 51 -15.32 -1.77 -9.63
C PRO A 51 -15.80 -2.96 -8.81
N ASP A 52 -15.57 -4.17 -9.28
CA ASP A 52 -16.03 -5.36 -8.58
C ASP A 52 -15.24 -5.59 -7.30
N ILE A 53 -13.93 -5.43 -7.38
CA ILE A 53 -13.07 -5.58 -6.22
C ILE A 53 -13.37 -4.49 -5.20
N ARG A 54 -13.55 -3.26 -5.66
CA ARG A 54 -13.87 -2.14 -4.80
C ARG A 54 -15.19 -2.36 -4.08
N ALA A 55 -16.21 -2.82 -4.80
CA ALA A 55 -17.53 -3.10 -4.20
C ALA A 55 -17.42 -4.15 -3.09
N TYR A 56 -16.67 -5.21 -3.33
CA TYR A 56 -16.45 -6.24 -2.33
C TYR A 56 -15.76 -5.66 -1.08
N ALA A 57 -14.70 -4.90 -1.28
CA ALA A 57 -13.95 -4.31 -0.18
C ALA A 57 -14.79 -3.33 0.64
N VAL A 58 -15.72 -2.61 0.00
CA VAL A 58 -16.62 -1.70 0.69
C VAL A 58 -17.69 -2.46 1.46
N GLU A 59 -18.29 -3.48 0.85
CA GLU A 59 -19.39 -4.23 1.45
C GLU A 59 -18.94 -5.18 2.56
N ASP A 60 -17.78 -5.80 2.38
CA ASP A 60 -17.28 -6.78 3.34
C ASP A 60 -15.77 -6.63 3.53
N PRO A 61 -15.33 -5.56 4.20
CA PRO A 61 -13.90 -5.32 4.35
C PRO A 61 -13.17 -6.43 5.11
N ARG A 62 -13.81 -7.05 6.10
CA ARG A 62 -13.18 -8.15 6.85
C ARG A 62 -13.00 -9.38 5.97
N GLY A 63 -14.03 -9.74 5.20
CA GLY A 63 -13.95 -10.86 4.28
C GLY A 63 -12.93 -10.62 3.18
N PHE A 64 -12.92 -9.40 2.66
CA PHE A 64 -11.95 -9.01 1.63
C PHE A 64 -10.52 -9.18 2.14
N LEU A 65 -10.22 -8.65 3.32
CA LEU A 65 -8.87 -8.73 3.88
C LEU A 65 -8.52 -10.16 4.29
N ALA A 66 -9.49 -10.94 4.72
CA ALA A 66 -9.25 -12.33 5.10
C ALA A 66 -8.77 -13.17 3.91
N GLU A 67 -9.22 -12.85 2.71
CA GLU A 67 -8.75 -13.52 1.50
C GLU A 67 -7.29 -13.20 1.18
N HIS A 68 -6.77 -12.11 1.77
CA HIS A 68 -5.39 -11.68 1.55
C HIS A 68 -4.59 -11.73 2.84
N ARG A 69 -4.90 -12.71 3.68
CA ARG A 69 -4.28 -12.85 5.01
C ARG A 69 -2.76 -12.89 4.95
N GLU A 70 -2.22 -13.52 3.92
CA GLU A 70 -0.76 -13.62 3.75
C GLU A 70 -0.13 -12.34 3.25
N GLY A 71 -0.95 -11.34 2.93
CA GLY A 71 -0.47 -10.07 2.44
C GLY A 71 -0.77 -9.86 0.97
N ALA A 72 -0.72 -8.62 0.54
CA ALA A 72 -1.01 -8.27 -0.85
C ALA A 72 -0.54 -6.85 -1.13
N ILE A 73 -0.44 -6.53 -2.41
CA ILE A 73 -0.35 -5.16 -2.87
C ILE A 73 -1.78 -4.65 -3.04
N LEU A 74 -2.14 -3.61 -2.29
CA LEU A 74 -3.46 -2.98 -2.40
C LEU A 74 -3.27 -1.64 -3.11
N ASP A 75 -3.66 -1.59 -4.38
CA ASP A 75 -3.40 -0.46 -5.25
C ASP A 75 -4.54 0.54 -5.19
N GLU A 76 -4.19 1.82 -5.02
CA GLU A 76 -5.13 2.95 -4.98
C GLU A 76 -6.10 2.86 -3.81
N VAL A 77 -5.55 2.78 -2.59
CA VAL A 77 -6.33 2.57 -1.36
C VAL A 77 -7.29 3.71 -1.03
N GLN A 78 -7.08 4.91 -1.59
CA GLN A 78 -8.01 6.00 -1.36
C GLN A 78 -9.41 5.72 -1.93
N ARG A 79 -9.54 4.70 -2.78
CA ARG A 79 -10.83 4.29 -3.31
C ARG A 79 -11.72 3.63 -2.27
N VAL A 80 -11.12 3.10 -1.20
CA VAL A 80 -11.85 2.43 -0.13
C VAL A 80 -11.28 2.90 1.21
N PRO A 81 -11.60 4.15 1.61
CA PRO A 81 -10.97 4.78 2.78
C PRO A 81 -11.14 3.98 4.08
N ASP A 82 -12.31 3.41 4.29
CA ASP A 82 -12.61 2.71 5.53
C ASP A 82 -11.82 1.41 5.69
N LEU A 83 -11.26 0.92 4.60
CA LEU A 83 -10.49 -0.33 4.63
C LEU A 83 -9.28 -0.23 5.56
N LEU A 84 -8.70 0.96 5.71
CA LEU A 84 -7.49 1.14 6.49
C LEU A 84 -7.70 0.87 7.98
N SER A 85 -8.91 1.13 8.50
CA SER A 85 -9.21 0.80 9.90
C SER A 85 -9.22 -0.71 10.12
N TYR A 86 -9.77 -1.45 9.18
CA TYR A 86 -9.78 -2.92 9.24
C TYR A 86 -8.39 -3.48 9.03
N LEU A 87 -7.61 -2.87 8.15
CA LEU A 87 -6.24 -3.28 7.91
C LEU A 87 -5.39 -3.08 9.17
N GLN A 88 -5.57 -1.97 9.87
CA GLN A 88 -4.89 -1.70 11.12
C GLN A 88 -5.15 -2.81 12.13
N GLU A 89 -6.40 -3.20 12.30
CA GLU A 89 -6.80 -4.25 13.22
C GLU A 89 -6.12 -5.57 12.86
N MET A 90 -6.14 -5.92 11.58
CA MET A 90 -5.53 -7.16 11.10
C MET A 90 -4.01 -7.17 11.32
N VAL A 91 -3.36 -6.06 11.03
CA VAL A 91 -1.91 -5.92 11.18
C VAL A 91 -1.51 -5.97 12.65
N ASP A 92 -2.32 -5.40 13.54
CA ASP A 92 -2.01 -5.43 14.96
C ASP A 92 -2.09 -6.84 15.55
N THR A 93 -2.89 -7.69 14.94
CA THR A 93 -3.00 -9.10 15.35
C THR A 93 -1.78 -9.90 14.89
N ASP A 94 -1.21 -9.57 13.75
CA ASP A 94 -0.08 -10.28 13.18
C ASP A 94 0.80 -9.29 12.41
N ARG A 95 1.88 -8.82 13.04
CA ARG A 95 2.73 -7.75 12.54
C ARG A 95 3.90 -8.24 11.69
N ARG A 96 3.69 -9.25 10.88
CA ARG A 96 4.75 -9.72 9.98
C ARG A 96 5.24 -8.57 9.09
N ALA A 97 6.56 -8.42 8.98
CA ALA A 97 7.15 -7.38 8.16
C ALA A 97 6.79 -7.56 6.69
N GLY A 98 6.50 -6.45 6.01
CA GLY A 98 6.21 -6.47 4.59
C GLY A 98 4.91 -7.14 4.20
N ARG A 99 3.98 -7.27 5.14
CA ARG A 99 2.74 -7.99 4.91
C ARG A 99 1.87 -7.34 3.84
N PHE A 100 1.67 -6.02 3.94
CA PHE A 100 0.85 -5.30 2.97
C PHE A 100 1.63 -4.15 2.35
N ILE A 101 1.45 -3.99 1.05
CA ILE A 101 2.05 -2.89 0.30
C ILE A 101 0.88 -2.06 -0.25
N LEU A 102 0.84 -0.79 0.12
CA LEU A 102 -0.25 0.10 -0.29
C LEU A 102 0.27 1.11 -1.30
N THR A 103 -0.55 1.44 -2.28
CA THR A 103 -0.31 2.64 -3.07
C THR A 103 -1.50 3.57 -2.91
N GLY A 104 -1.25 4.85 -3.06
CA GLY A 104 -2.34 5.81 -2.97
C GLY A 104 -1.86 7.23 -3.17
N SER A 105 -2.79 8.17 -3.12
CA SER A 105 -2.45 9.58 -3.24
C SER A 105 -1.83 10.07 -1.93
N GLN A 106 -0.85 10.95 -2.05
CA GLN A 106 -0.20 11.54 -0.90
C GLN A 106 -1.21 12.28 -0.02
N HIS A 107 -2.10 13.03 -0.66
CA HIS A 107 -3.12 13.79 0.07
C HIS A 107 -3.94 12.88 0.98
N PHE A 108 -4.44 11.76 0.45
CA PHE A 108 -5.24 10.83 1.23
C PHE A 108 -4.47 10.23 2.41
N LEU A 109 -3.25 9.77 2.15
CA LEU A 109 -2.47 9.09 3.18
C LEU A 109 -1.91 10.04 4.25
N MET A 110 -1.95 11.35 3.98
CA MET A 110 -1.54 12.36 4.96
C MET A 110 -2.72 12.97 5.71
N MET A 111 -3.95 12.57 5.41
CA MET A 111 -5.11 13.01 6.16
C MET A 111 -5.03 12.48 7.59
N ARG A 112 -5.50 13.29 8.54
CA ARG A 112 -5.34 13.01 9.96
C ARG A 112 -5.81 11.61 10.37
N ASP A 113 -7.03 11.24 9.99
CA ASP A 113 -7.60 9.95 10.39
C ASP A 113 -6.84 8.78 9.80
N VAL A 114 -6.46 8.90 8.53
CA VAL A 114 -5.68 7.88 7.84
C VAL A 114 -4.28 7.78 8.44
N SER A 115 -3.64 8.91 8.68
CA SER A 115 -2.31 8.97 9.28
C SER A 115 -2.31 8.32 10.66
N GLN A 116 -3.35 8.53 11.47
CA GLN A 116 -3.45 7.91 12.78
C GLN A 116 -3.63 6.39 12.68
N SER A 117 -4.43 5.92 11.73
CA SER A 117 -4.61 4.48 11.53
C SER A 117 -3.33 3.78 11.13
N LEU A 118 -2.46 4.47 10.42
CA LEU A 118 -1.20 3.89 9.94
C LEU A 118 -0.01 4.18 10.86
N ALA A 119 -0.17 5.05 11.85
CA ALA A 119 0.94 5.47 12.72
C ALA A 119 1.62 4.26 13.37
N GLY A 120 2.94 4.19 13.24
CA GLY A 120 3.73 3.10 13.80
C GLY A 120 3.61 1.78 13.07
N ARG A 121 2.80 1.71 12.01
CA ARG A 121 2.53 0.47 11.27
C ARG A 121 3.09 0.50 9.85
N THR A 122 3.34 1.68 9.33
CA THR A 122 3.77 1.83 7.95
C THR A 122 4.98 2.73 7.80
N ALA A 123 5.83 2.39 6.83
CA ALA A 123 6.77 3.34 6.27
C ALA A 123 6.09 3.97 5.06
N ILE A 124 6.27 5.27 4.88
CA ILE A 124 5.69 6.00 3.75
C ILE A 124 6.82 6.49 2.85
N LEU A 125 6.80 6.07 1.60
CA LEU A 125 7.75 6.52 0.60
C LEU A 125 7.01 7.35 -0.43
N THR A 126 7.52 8.52 -0.73
CA THR A 126 6.92 9.42 -1.70
C THR A 126 7.62 9.30 -3.03
N LEU A 127 6.85 9.00 -4.06
CA LEU A 127 7.37 8.89 -5.43
C LEU A 127 6.99 10.16 -6.17
N LEU A 128 8.00 10.89 -6.61
CA LEU A 128 7.78 12.14 -7.35
C LEU A 128 7.55 11.82 -8.82
N PRO A 129 6.80 12.68 -9.52
CA PRO A 129 6.62 12.49 -10.96
C PRO A 129 7.98 12.54 -11.66
N LEU A 130 8.14 11.67 -12.64
CA LEU A 130 9.33 11.70 -13.48
C LEU A 130 9.15 12.82 -14.49
N SER A 131 9.52 14.01 -14.12
CA SER A 131 9.46 15.16 -15.02
C SER A 131 10.86 15.44 -15.54
N LEU A 132 11.04 15.21 -16.78
CA LEU A 132 12.29 15.56 -17.45
C LEU A 132 12.03 16.37 -18.67
#